data_795dab0a0334fa92c5320b06cf7fb121
#
_entry.id   795dab0a0334fa92c5320b06cf7fb121
#
_cell.length_a   1.000
_cell.length_b   1.000
_cell.length_c   1.000
_cell.angle_alpha   90.00
_cell.angle_beta   90.00
_cell.angle_gamma   90.00
#
_symmetry.space_group_name_H-M   'P 1'
#
loop_
_entity.id
_entity.type
_entity.pdbx_description
1 polymer ?
#
loop_
_entity_poly.entity_id
_entity_poly.type
_entity_poly.pdbx_seq_one_letter_code
_entity_poly.pdbx_strand_id
1 'polypeptide(L)'
;VARRLVADGASGRLLDYGCGDGTFVAMVHDAFADVRGIDVEPSQIEDCRTRLGGLPGVTFAMTSSLTSADVGAWTVVTCMEVLEHCLEPERRRILDELARLCAPGGRVIVSVPIETGPSLPGKQFFRALAGMRGLGDYAHRERYSLGEMLRSVAGLPVARVTYQGAGAAGPFTYYGHKGFAWRDVEREIAGRLAIEARLFSPLPWAGALLNSQVWFVCRPR
;
A
#
# COMPACT_ATOMS: atom_id res chain seq x y z
N VAL A 1 7.06 9.61 -6.87
CA VAL A 1 7.79 9.09 -5.69
C VAL A 1 8.10 7.62 -5.89
N ALA A 2 7.10 6.74 -6.05
CA ALA A 2 7.28 5.29 -6.15
C ALA A 2 8.37 4.87 -7.16
N ARG A 3 8.26 5.28 -8.44
CA ARG A 3 9.24 4.93 -9.48
C ARG A 3 10.68 5.33 -9.09
N ARG A 4 10.87 6.46 -8.42
CA ARG A 4 12.19 6.91 -7.97
C ARG A 4 12.73 6.04 -6.83
N LEU A 5 11.85 5.58 -5.93
CA LEU A 5 12.25 4.77 -4.78
C LEU A 5 12.70 3.36 -5.17
N VAL A 6 12.12 2.80 -6.24
CA VAL A 6 12.49 1.47 -6.72
C VAL A 6 13.71 1.51 -7.65
N ALA A 7 14.10 2.67 -8.16
CA ALA A 7 15.19 2.81 -9.13
C ALA A 7 16.54 2.28 -8.62
N ASP A 8 16.80 2.36 -7.33
CA ASP A 8 18.05 1.86 -6.73
C ASP A 8 18.13 0.32 -6.70
N GLY A 9 17.01 -0.39 -6.94
CA GLY A 9 16.95 -1.84 -7.12
C GLY A 9 16.78 -2.25 -8.59
N ALA A 10 16.84 -1.29 -9.50
CA ALA A 10 16.71 -1.54 -10.94
C ALA A 10 17.70 -2.61 -11.43
N SER A 11 17.30 -3.36 -12.44
CA SER A 11 17.95 -4.56 -12.97
C SER A 11 17.83 -5.84 -12.12
N GLY A 12 17.27 -5.77 -10.92
CA GLY A 12 16.96 -6.95 -10.10
C GLY A 12 15.53 -7.47 -10.34
N ARG A 13 14.96 -8.10 -9.31
CA ARG A 13 13.59 -8.64 -9.30
C ARG A 13 12.69 -7.80 -8.39
N LEU A 14 11.50 -7.44 -8.86
CA LEU A 14 10.52 -6.69 -8.08
C LEU A 14 9.28 -7.56 -7.80
N LEU A 15 8.85 -7.59 -6.56
CA LEU A 15 7.55 -8.11 -6.14
C LEU A 15 6.67 -6.96 -5.66
N ASP A 16 5.50 -6.80 -6.27
CA ASP A 16 4.47 -5.85 -5.81
C ASP A 16 3.38 -6.63 -5.06
N TYR A 17 3.36 -6.49 -3.73
CA TYR A 17 2.46 -7.19 -2.82
C TYR A 17 1.19 -6.37 -2.61
N GLY A 18 0.05 -6.86 -3.09
CA GLY A 18 -1.20 -6.11 -3.21
C GLY A 18 -1.18 -5.20 -4.44
N CYS A 19 -0.94 -5.78 -5.62
CA CYS A 19 -0.71 -5.02 -6.85
C CYS A 19 -1.98 -4.34 -7.41
N GLY A 20 -3.16 -4.67 -6.88
CA GLY A 20 -4.44 -4.13 -7.34
C GLY A 20 -4.60 -4.26 -8.85
N ASP A 21 -4.85 -3.14 -9.52
CA ASP A 21 -5.04 -3.07 -10.97
C ASP A 21 -3.73 -3.17 -11.80
N GLY A 22 -2.58 -3.37 -11.17
CA GLY A 22 -1.27 -3.49 -11.82
C GLY A 22 -0.70 -2.18 -12.38
N THR A 23 -1.31 -1.03 -12.13
CA THR A 23 -0.83 0.26 -12.65
C THR A 23 0.62 0.53 -12.25
N PHE A 24 1.00 0.24 -11.00
CA PHE A 24 2.39 0.44 -10.56
C PHE A 24 3.35 -0.50 -11.28
N VAL A 25 3.00 -1.78 -11.42
CA VAL A 25 3.78 -2.77 -12.18
C VAL A 25 4.02 -2.28 -13.60
N ALA A 26 2.98 -1.81 -14.29
CA ALA A 26 3.08 -1.27 -15.66
C ALA A 26 3.99 -0.03 -15.75
N MET A 27 4.08 0.76 -14.67
CA MET A 27 4.93 1.97 -14.64
C MET A 27 6.41 1.69 -14.46
N VAL A 28 6.79 0.53 -13.91
CA VAL A 28 8.18 0.27 -13.46
C VAL A 28 8.81 -0.96 -14.09
N HIS A 29 8.04 -1.78 -14.82
CA HIS A 29 8.50 -3.09 -15.32
C HIS A 29 9.77 -3.00 -16.18
N ASP A 30 9.94 -1.93 -16.95
CA ASP A 30 11.08 -1.69 -17.82
C ASP A 30 12.42 -1.51 -17.07
N ALA A 31 12.36 -1.26 -15.76
CA ALA A 31 13.54 -1.07 -14.91
C ALA A 31 14.02 -2.37 -14.24
N PHE A 32 13.30 -3.49 -14.36
CA PHE A 32 13.60 -4.74 -13.66
C PHE A 32 13.70 -5.91 -14.63
N ALA A 33 14.49 -6.92 -14.26
CA ALA A 33 14.63 -8.15 -15.05
C ALA A 33 13.37 -9.04 -14.95
N ASP A 34 12.71 -9.03 -13.79
CA ASP A 34 11.50 -9.82 -13.50
C ASP A 34 10.62 -9.03 -12.53
N VAL A 35 9.35 -8.87 -12.87
CA VAL A 35 8.35 -8.18 -12.03
C VAL A 35 7.17 -9.10 -11.82
N ARG A 36 6.81 -9.30 -10.56
CA ARG A 36 5.61 -10.05 -10.20
C ARG A 36 4.66 -9.16 -9.38
N GLY A 37 3.43 -8.99 -9.87
CA GLY A 37 2.34 -8.45 -9.10
C GLY A 37 1.57 -9.59 -8.43
N ILE A 38 1.27 -9.47 -7.13
CA ILE A 38 0.42 -10.43 -6.43
C ILE A 38 -0.70 -9.72 -5.68
N ASP A 39 -1.89 -10.34 -5.67
CA ASP A 39 -3.05 -9.84 -4.95
C ASP A 39 -3.87 -10.99 -4.35
N VAL A 40 -4.74 -10.68 -3.39
CA VAL A 40 -5.68 -11.63 -2.79
C VAL A 40 -6.98 -11.73 -3.59
N GLU A 41 -7.26 -10.75 -4.46
CA GLU A 41 -8.50 -10.64 -5.21
C GLU A 41 -8.36 -11.25 -6.62
N PRO A 42 -9.06 -12.38 -6.91
CA PRO A 42 -8.91 -13.07 -8.19
C PRO A 42 -9.28 -12.22 -9.39
N SER A 43 -10.29 -11.35 -9.27
CA SER A 43 -10.75 -10.49 -10.36
C SER A 43 -9.68 -9.46 -10.76
N GLN A 44 -8.92 -8.92 -9.79
CA GLN A 44 -7.80 -8.01 -10.05
C GLN A 44 -6.68 -8.71 -10.82
N ILE A 45 -6.35 -9.94 -10.41
CA ILE A 45 -5.30 -10.73 -11.08
C ILE A 45 -5.68 -11.08 -12.51
N GLU A 46 -6.94 -11.45 -12.76
CA GLU A 46 -7.43 -11.77 -14.11
C GLU A 46 -7.43 -10.52 -15.01
N ASP A 47 -7.87 -9.37 -14.49
CA ASP A 47 -7.82 -8.11 -15.20
C ASP A 47 -6.36 -7.70 -15.52
N CYS A 48 -5.44 -7.81 -14.55
CA CYS A 48 -4.02 -7.56 -14.77
C CYS A 48 -3.43 -8.46 -15.86
N ARG A 49 -3.73 -9.76 -15.84
CA ARG A 49 -3.26 -10.70 -16.87
C ARG A 49 -3.77 -10.34 -18.26
N THR A 50 -5.03 -9.96 -18.34
CA THR A 50 -5.67 -9.58 -19.61
C THR A 50 -5.06 -8.31 -20.19
N ARG A 51 -4.87 -7.28 -19.37
CA ARG A 51 -4.39 -5.97 -19.83
C ARG A 51 -2.85 -5.86 -19.92
N LEU A 52 -2.14 -6.50 -19.03
CA LEU A 52 -0.71 -6.30 -18.81
C LEU A 52 0.15 -7.56 -19.01
N GLY A 53 -0.46 -8.72 -19.21
CA GLY A 53 0.26 -10.00 -19.37
C GLY A 53 1.15 -10.09 -20.62
N GLY A 54 1.02 -9.16 -21.56
CA GLY A 54 1.91 -9.03 -22.71
C GLY A 54 3.20 -8.25 -22.45
N LEU A 55 3.36 -7.64 -21.27
CA LEU A 55 4.57 -6.89 -20.92
C LEU A 55 5.74 -7.83 -20.65
N PRO A 56 6.93 -7.58 -21.23
CA PRO A 56 8.09 -8.42 -21.02
C PRO A 56 8.50 -8.51 -19.54
N GLY A 57 8.78 -9.72 -19.06
CA GLY A 57 9.23 -9.97 -17.68
C GLY A 57 8.18 -9.74 -16.61
N VAL A 58 6.90 -9.53 -16.97
CA VAL A 58 5.81 -9.28 -16.03
C VAL A 58 4.94 -10.53 -15.82
N THR A 59 4.65 -10.82 -14.56
CA THR A 59 3.73 -11.89 -14.18
C THR A 59 2.75 -11.42 -13.10
N PHE A 60 1.54 -12.00 -13.09
CA PHE A 60 0.52 -11.74 -12.06
C PHE A 60 0.03 -13.04 -11.45
N ALA A 61 -0.07 -13.09 -10.13
CA ALA A 61 -0.46 -14.30 -9.42
C ALA A 61 -1.20 -13.99 -8.11
N MET A 62 -1.91 -14.99 -7.58
CA MET A 62 -2.51 -14.88 -6.25
C MET A 62 -1.43 -14.88 -5.17
N THR A 63 -1.65 -14.18 -4.05
CA THR A 63 -0.75 -14.24 -2.88
C THR A 63 -0.54 -15.67 -2.38
N SER A 64 -1.56 -16.53 -2.52
CA SER A 64 -1.48 -17.95 -2.18
C SER A 64 -0.53 -18.78 -3.05
N SER A 65 -0.03 -18.23 -4.15
CA SER A 65 0.95 -18.89 -5.04
C SER A 65 2.40 -18.75 -4.56
N LEU A 66 2.66 -17.95 -3.54
CA LEU A 66 3.99 -17.82 -2.96
C LEU A 66 4.47 -19.14 -2.37
N THR A 67 5.72 -19.48 -2.62
CA THR A 67 6.36 -20.73 -2.20
C THR A 67 7.66 -20.48 -1.45
N SER A 68 8.33 -21.54 -1.05
CA SER A 68 9.68 -21.45 -0.48
C SER A 68 10.72 -20.89 -1.46
N ALA A 69 10.50 -21.03 -2.77
CA ALA A 69 11.38 -20.47 -3.80
C ALA A 69 11.34 -18.93 -3.87
N ASP A 70 10.31 -18.30 -3.32
CA ASP A 70 10.17 -16.85 -3.26
C ASP A 70 10.90 -16.23 -2.06
N VAL A 71 11.35 -17.04 -1.10
CA VAL A 71 12.07 -16.59 0.11
C VAL A 71 13.40 -15.99 -0.28
N GLY A 72 13.63 -14.71 0.09
CA GLY A 72 14.86 -13.99 -0.19
C GLY A 72 15.15 -13.81 -1.70
N ALA A 73 14.12 -13.91 -2.56
CA ALA A 73 14.31 -13.93 -4.00
C ALA A 73 14.14 -12.53 -4.66
N TRP A 74 13.63 -11.55 -3.93
CA TRP A 74 13.21 -10.28 -4.49
C TRP A 74 14.09 -9.13 -4.02
N THR A 75 14.76 -8.45 -4.94
CA THR A 75 15.66 -7.32 -4.62
C THR A 75 14.87 -6.09 -4.14
N VAL A 76 13.64 -5.94 -4.64
CA VAL A 76 12.69 -4.93 -4.18
C VAL A 76 11.34 -5.61 -3.92
N VAL A 77 10.78 -5.35 -2.75
CA VAL A 77 9.42 -5.75 -2.40
C VAL A 77 8.63 -4.49 -2.09
N THR A 78 7.53 -4.26 -2.80
CA THR A 78 6.64 -3.13 -2.56
C THR A 78 5.33 -3.61 -1.94
N CYS A 79 4.74 -2.78 -1.06
CA CYS A 79 3.42 -2.98 -0.49
C CYS A 79 2.78 -1.60 -0.30
N MET A 80 1.91 -1.22 -1.24
CA MET A 80 1.42 0.15 -1.34
C MET A 80 -0.10 0.21 -1.17
N GLU A 81 -0.57 1.03 -0.21
CA GLU A 81 -1.99 1.23 0.07
C GLU A 81 -2.75 -0.09 0.37
N VAL A 82 -2.10 -0.99 1.13
CA VAL A 82 -2.65 -2.29 1.52
C VAL A 82 -2.85 -2.37 3.03
N LEU A 83 -1.85 -1.96 3.81
CA LEU A 83 -1.82 -2.21 5.26
C LEU A 83 -2.91 -1.47 6.01
N GLU A 84 -3.38 -0.34 5.50
CA GLU A 84 -4.51 0.40 6.07
C GLU A 84 -5.83 -0.38 6.02
N HIS A 85 -5.96 -1.32 5.10
CA HIS A 85 -7.16 -2.15 4.98
C HIS A 85 -7.13 -3.40 5.85
N CYS A 86 -5.96 -3.80 6.31
CA CYS A 86 -5.76 -5.04 7.05
C CYS A 86 -6.06 -4.90 8.55
N LEU A 87 -6.59 -5.95 9.15
CA LEU A 87 -6.66 -6.10 10.61
C LEU A 87 -5.25 -6.24 11.20
N GLU A 88 -5.09 -5.86 12.48
CA GLU A 88 -3.75 -5.84 13.11
C GLU A 88 -2.98 -7.18 13.01
N PRO A 89 -3.60 -8.37 13.27
CA PRO A 89 -2.89 -9.63 13.11
C PRO A 89 -2.45 -9.90 11.66
N GLU A 90 -3.25 -9.47 10.69
CA GLU A 90 -2.97 -9.63 9.28
C GLU A 90 -1.83 -8.69 8.83
N ARG A 91 -1.85 -7.42 9.25
CA ARG A 91 -0.73 -6.50 9.00
C ARG A 91 0.60 -7.06 9.48
N ARG A 92 0.62 -7.64 10.68
CA ARG A 92 1.83 -8.26 11.23
C ARG A 92 2.33 -9.41 10.35
N ARG A 93 1.42 -10.29 9.90
CA ARG A 93 1.77 -11.40 8.98
C ARG A 93 2.31 -10.88 7.65
N ILE A 94 1.68 -9.86 7.07
CA ILE A 94 2.15 -9.24 5.83
C ILE A 94 3.55 -8.67 6.03
N LEU A 95 3.80 -7.92 7.08
CA LEU A 95 5.13 -7.35 7.34
C LEU A 95 6.21 -8.42 7.53
N ASP A 96 5.89 -9.52 8.23
CA ASP A 96 6.79 -10.66 8.38
C ASP A 96 7.04 -11.33 7.02
N GLU A 97 6.02 -11.44 6.17
CA GLU A 97 6.12 -11.99 4.82
C GLU A 97 6.96 -11.08 3.89
N LEU A 98 6.75 -9.76 3.91
CA LEU A 98 7.58 -8.82 3.13
C LEU A 98 9.07 -8.95 3.50
N ALA A 99 9.38 -9.08 4.80
CA ALA A 99 10.75 -9.30 5.26
C ALA A 99 11.32 -10.63 4.75
N ARG A 100 10.51 -11.71 4.77
CA ARG A 100 10.89 -13.05 4.33
C ARG A 100 11.16 -13.13 2.82
N LEU A 101 10.36 -12.41 2.02
CA LEU A 101 10.45 -12.41 0.55
C LEU A 101 11.63 -11.58 0.04
N CYS A 102 12.01 -10.53 0.77
CA CYS A 102 13.06 -9.62 0.38
C CYS A 102 14.44 -10.30 0.46
N ALA A 103 15.23 -10.13 -0.58
CA ALA A 103 16.60 -10.64 -0.65
C ALA A 103 17.51 -9.98 0.42
N PRO A 104 18.56 -10.67 0.88
CA PRO A 104 19.62 -10.03 1.67
C PRO A 104 20.17 -8.79 0.95
N GLY A 105 20.18 -7.65 1.63
CA GLY A 105 20.57 -6.36 1.03
C GLY A 105 19.54 -5.71 0.14
N GLY A 106 18.39 -6.37 -0.10
CA GLY A 106 17.25 -5.81 -0.82
C GLY A 106 16.49 -4.74 -0.03
N ARG A 107 15.41 -4.24 -0.62
CA ARG A 107 14.58 -3.18 -0.03
C ARG A 107 13.12 -3.56 0.04
N VAL A 108 12.49 -3.22 1.14
CA VAL A 108 11.04 -3.25 1.31
C VAL A 108 10.52 -1.82 1.31
N ILE A 109 9.57 -1.52 0.43
CA ILE A 109 8.98 -0.19 0.30
C ILE A 109 7.49 -0.30 0.63
N VAL A 110 7.09 0.38 1.69
CA VAL A 110 5.69 0.39 2.15
C VAL A 110 5.14 1.79 2.02
N SER A 111 3.94 1.94 1.48
CA SER A 111 3.19 3.20 1.57
C SER A 111 1.85 3.02 2.23
N VAL A 112 1.42 4.05 2.94
CA VAL A 112 0.09 4.15 3.54
C VAL A 112 -0.42 5.59 3.48
N PRO A 113 -1.75 5.80 3.48
CA PRO A 113 -2.33 7.13 3.46
C PRO A 113 -2.14 7.86 4.79
N ILE A 114 -2.12 9.18 4.74
CA ILE A 114 -2.20 10.04 5.92
C ILE A 114 -3.66 10.46 6.08
N GLU A 115 -4.38 9.81 7.01
CA GLU A 115 -5.80 10.08 7.29
C GLU A 115 -6.00 10.82 8.63
N THR A 116 -4.93 11.45 9.14
CA THR A 116 -4.93 12.26 10.35
C THR A 116 -4.16 13.55 10.12
N GLY A 117 -4.40 14.56 10.97
CA GLY A 117 -3.69 15.83 10.90
C GLY A 117 -4.36 16.87 10.00
N PRO A 118 -3.75 18.06 9.84
CA PRO A 118 -4.34 19.22 9.18
C PRO A 118 -4.65 19.04 7.69
N SER A 119 -4.02 18.08 7.02
CA SER A 119 -4.29 17.76 5.61
C SER A 119 -5.65 17.10 5.38
N LEU A 120 -6.24 16.47 6.40
CA LEU A 120 -7.47 15.70 6.26
C LEU A 120 -8.68 16.52 5.77
N PRO A 121 -8.98 17.72 6.29
CA PRO A 121 -10.11 18.52 5.79
C PRO A 121 -9.99 18.82 4.30
N GLY A 122 -8.79 19.18 3.83
CA GLY A 122 -8.53 19.42 2.41
C GLY A 122 -8.75 18.16 1.57
N LYS A 123 -8.25 17.00 2.00
CA LYS A 123 -8.50 15.71 1.34
C LYS A 123 -9.99 15.41 1.24
N GLN A 124 -10.74 15.58 2.32
CA GLN A 124 -12.18 15.33 2.33
C GLN A 124 -12.94 16.29 1.41
N PHE A 125 -12.53 17.55 1.34
CA PHE A 125 -13.09 18.54 0.40
C PHE A 125 -12.83 18.10 -1.06
N PHE A 126 -11.59 17.73 -1.42
CA PHE A 126 -11.28 17.28 -2.77
C PHE A 126 -11.98 15.96 -3.14
N ARG A 127 -12.08 15.02 -2.21
CA ARG A 127 -12.87 13.78 -2.40
C ARG A 127 -14.35 14.09 -2.63
N ALA A 128 -14.89 15.11 -1.91
CA ALA A 128 -16.25 15.56 -2.12
C ALA A 128 -16.47 16.12 -3.52
N LEU A 129 -15.57 16.99 -3.95
CA LEU A 129 -15.64 17.63 -5.26
C LEU A 129 -15.49 16.59 -6.39
N ALA A 130 -14.55 15.65 -6.25
CA ALA A 130 -14.37 14.57 -7.21
C ALA A 130 -15.61 13.67 -7.31
N GLY A 131 -16.21 13.30 -6.18
CA GLY A 131 -17.45 12.52 -6.15
C GLY A 131 -18.63 13.23 -6.81
N MET A 132 -18.77 14.55 -6.64
CA MET A 132 -19.81 15.34 -7.33
C MET A 132 -19.60 15.41 -8.85
N ARG A 133 -18.37 15.23 -9.32
CA ARG A 133 -18.02 15.24 -10.75
C ARG A 133 -17.98 13.83 -11.36
N GLY A 134 -18.33 12.79 -10.60
CA GLY A 134 -18.25 11.40 -11.06
C GLY A 134 -16.81 10.92 -11.33
N LEU A 135 -15.81 11.57 -10.75
CA LEU A 135 -14.40 11.20 -10.89
C LEU A 135 -14.03 10.18 -9.81
N GLY A 136 -13.80 8.93 -10.21
CA GLY A 136 -13.44 7.84 -9.32
C GLY A 136 -14.58 7.34 -8.43
N ASP A 137 -14.33 6.31 -7.64
CA ASP A 137 -15.32 5.65 -6.76
C ASP A 137 -15.50 6.37 -5.42
N TYR A 138 -15.68 7.70 -5.46
CA TYR A 138 -15.91 8.51 -4.27
C TYR A 138 -17.38 8.63 -3.85
N ALA A 139 -18.29 7.97 -4.55
CA ALA A 139 -19.71 7.97 -4.21
C ALA A 139 -19.97 7.34 -2.81
N HIS A 140 -19.19 6.35 -2.42
CA HIS A 140 -19.29 5.61 -1.15
C HIS A 140 -18.27 6.07 -0.10
N ARG A 141 -17.78 7.31 -0.20
CA ARG A 141 -16.79 7.84 0.74
C ARG A 141 -17.29 7.83 2.19
N GLU A 142 -16.37 7.51 3.10
CA GLU A 142 -16.62 7.60 4.53
C GLU A 142 -16.84 9.05 4.97
N ARG A 143 -17.91 9.29 5.72
CA ARG A 143 -18.23 10.62 6.24
C ARG A 143 -17.69 10.77 7.66
N TYR A 144 -17.18 11.95 7.96
CA TYR A 144 -16.78 12.36 9.31
C TYR A 144 -17.85 13.30 9.89
N SER A 145 -18.27 13.06 11.12
CA SER A 145 -18.93 14.08 11.92
C SER A 145 -17.94 15.19 12.27
N LEU A 146 -18.42 16.36 12.68
CA LEU A 146 -17.56 17.47 13.07
C LEU A 146 -16.59 17.06 14.21
N GLY A 147 -17.11 16.34 15.22
CA GLY A 147 -16.28 15.85 16.32
C GLY A 147 -15.21 14.86 15.90
N GLU A 148 -15.52 13.92 15.00
CA GLU A 148 -14.53 12.99 14.45
C GLU A 148 -13.48 13.71 13.60
N MET A 149 -13.90 14.70 12.81
CA MET A 149 -12.98 15.52 12.01
C MET A 149 -12.00 16.26 12.93
N LEU A 150 -12.47 16.94 13.97
CA LEU A 150 -11.61 17.63 14.94
C LEU A 150 -10.65 16.68 15.65
N ARG A 151 -11.14 15.51 16.08
CA ARG A 151 -10.31 14.47 16.68
C ARG A 151 -9.22 13.99 15.72
N SER A 152 -9.59 13.70 14.46
CA SER A 152 -8.64 13.25 13.43
C SER A 152 -7.59 14.30 13.11
N VAL A 153 -8.00 15.59 13.03
CA VAL A 153 -7.05 16.72 12.84
C VAL A 153 -6.09 16.84 14.01
N ALA A 154 -6.55 16.63 15.23
CA ALA A 154 -5.73 16.62 16.44
C ALA A 154 -4.88 15.34 16.60
N GLY A 155 -4.99 14.37 15.69
CA GLY A 155 -4.31 13.09 15.79
C GLY A 155 -4.85 12.16 16.87
N LEU A 156 -6.08 12.42 17.36
CA LEU A 156 -6.75 11.61 18.36
C LEU A 156 -7.47 10.42 17.72
N PRO A 157 -7.61 9.29 18.43
CA PRO A 157 -8.27 8.11 17.90
C PRO A 157 -9.73 8.38 17.47
N VAL A 158 -10.09 7.87 16.31
CA VAL A 158 -11.46 7.81 15.79
C VAL A 158 -11.77 6.37 15.45
N ALA A 159 -13.00 5.93 15.70
CA ALA A 159 -13.42 4.56 15.42
C ALA A 159 -13.26 4.23 13.93
N ARG A 160 -12.67 3.09 13.63
CA ARG A 160 -12.53 2.58 12.27
C ARG A 160 -13.80 1.89 11.83
N VAL A 161 -14.11 2.01 10.55
CA VAL A 161 -15.23 1.30 9.93
C VAL A 161 -14.70 0.03 9.28
N THR A 162 -15.41 -1.07 9.48
CA THR A 162 -15.10 -2.36 8.86
C THR A 162 -16.09 -2.67 7.74
N TYR A 163 -15.61 -3.32 6.72
CA TYR A 163 -16.37 -3.79 5.57
C TYR A 163 -16.15 -5.29 5.37
N GLN A 164 -17.06 -5.93 4.65
CA GLN A 164 -16.94 -7.31 4.23
C GLN A 164 -16.60 -7.38 2.75
N GLY A 165 -15.55 -8.10 2.41
CA GLY A 165 -15.15 -8.41 1.05
C GLY A 165 -15.32 -9.89 0.75
N ALA A 166 -15.26 -10.24 -0.54
CA ALA A 166 -15.28 -11.63 -1.00
C ALA A 166 -13.93 -11.92 -1.67
N GLY A 167 -13.11 -12.74 -1.05
CA GLY A 167 -11.81 -13.16 -1.61
C GLY A 167 -11.84 -14.64 -2.06
N ALA A 168 -10.76 -15.09 -2.66
CA ALA A 168 -10.62 -16.48 -3.13
C ALA A 168 -10.76 -17.53 -2.02
N ALA A 169 -10.39 -17.19 -0.79
CA ALA A 169 -10.50 -18.05 0.40
C ALA A 169 -11.84 -17.92 1.14
N GLY A 170 -12.78 -17.12 0.62
CA GLY A 170 -14.06 -16.81 1.25
C GLY A 170 -14.18 -15.35 1.69
N PRO A 171 -15.26 -15.00 2.43
CA PRO A 171 -15.46 -13.63 2.89
C PRO A 171 -14.36 -13.21 3.87
N PHE A 172 -13.91 -11.97 3.76
CA PHE A 172 -12.93 -11.37 4.67
C PHE A 172 -13.39 -10.00 5.15
N THR A 173 -12.90 -9.60 6.32
CA THR A 173 -13.19 -8.28 6.89
C THR A 173 -12.00 -7.36 6.67
N TYR A 174 -12.26 -6.15 6.21
CA TYR A 174 -11.23 -5.14 6.01
C TYR A 174 -11.64 -3.78 6.58
N TYR A 175 -10.66 -2.94 6.83
CA TYR A 175 -10.91 -1.58 7.30
C TYR A 175 -11.05 -0.59 6.13
N GLY A 176 -11.89 0.41 6.32
CA GLY A 176 -11.83 1.63 5.53
C GLY A 176 -10.70 2.56 5.97
N HIS A 177 -10.63 3.73 5.34
CA HIS A 177 -9.60 4.73 5.64
C HIS A 177 -9.88 5.54 6.91
N LYS A 178 -11.15 5.70 7.29
CA LYS A 178 -11.56 6.49 8.46
C LYS A 178 -10.93 5.98 9.74
N GLY A 179 -10.32 6.88 10.50
CA GLY A 179 -9.67 6.54 11.77
C GLY A 179 -8.32 5.82 11.62
N PHE A 180 -7.78 5.73 10.40
CA PHE A 180 -6.47 5.13 10.18
C PHE A 180 -5.36 6.04 10.72
N ALA A 181 -4.47 5.47 11.54
CA ALA A 181 -3.33 6.15 12.12
C ALA A 181 -2.02 5.55 11.55
N TRP A 182 -1.41 6.21 10.58
CA TRP A 182 -0.18 5.75 9.92
C TRP A 182 1.00 5.53 10.88
N ARG A 183 1.04 6.27 12.02
CA ARG A 183 2.07 6.10 13.05
C ARG A 183 2.01 4.76 13.79
N ASP A 184 0.83 4.14 13.85
CA ASP A 184 0.68 2.80 14.43
C ASP A 184 1.34 1.78 13.51
N VAL A 185 1.08 1.90 12.19
CA VAL A 185 1.73 1.07 11.18
C VAL A 185 3.24 1.30 11.15
N GLU A 186 3.71 2.54 11.29
CA GLU A 186 5.13 2.84 11.41
C GLU A 186 5.79 2.08 12.57
N ARG A 187 5.13 2.02 13.74
CA ARG A 187 5.65 1.25 14.89
C ARG A 187 5.67 -0.25 14.62
N GLU A 188 4.67 -0.78 13.92
CA GLU A 188 4.62 -2.18 13.52
C GLU A 188 5.73 -2.52 12.51
N ILE A 189 5.96 -1.63 11.52
CA ILE A 189 7.09 -1.74 10.57
C ILE A 189 8.42 -1.73 11.32
N ALA A 190 8.63 -0.74 12.19
CA ALA A 190 9.87 -0.60 12.97
C ALA A 190 10.14 -1.79 13.89
N GLY A 191 9.12 -2.55 14.27
CA GLY A 191 9.27 -3.79 15.03
C GLY A 191 9.83 -4.96 14.23
N ARG A 192 9.75 -4.95 12.89
CA ARG A 192 10.07 -6.07 11.98
C ARG A 192 11.14 -5.75 10.96
N LEU A 193 11.15 -4.53 10.47
CA LEU A 193 12.04 -4.02 9.43
C LEU A 193 12.88 -2.86 9.96
N ALA A 194 14.05 -2.65 9.43
CA ALA A 194 14.86 -1.46 9.68
C ALA A 194 14.39 -0.34 8.74
N ILE A 195 13.76 0.72 9.27
CA ILE A 195 13.37 1.90 8.49
C ILE A 195 14.61 2.75 8.20
N GLU A 196 15.01 2.84 6.93
CA GLU A 196 16.13 3.67 6.48
C GLU A 196 15.70 5.09 6.13
N ALA A 197 14.52 5.25 5.55
CA ALA A 197 14.00 6.56 5.18
C ALA A 197 12.47 6.63 5.31
N ARG A 198 12.01 7.85 5.60
CA ARG A 198 10.60 8.22 5.58
C ARG A 198 10.41 9.39 4.63
N LEU A 199 9.52 9.23 3.67
CA LEU A 199 9.25 10.23 2.65
C LEU A 199 7.75 10.55 2.63
N PHE A 200 7.42 11.77 2.25
CA PHE A 200 6.04 12.24 2.18
C PHE A 200 5.71 12.66 0.74
N SER A 201 4.46 12.46 0.32
CA SER A 201 4.00 12.76 -1.03
C SER A 201 2.65 13.49 -0.98
N PRO A 202 2.44 14.49 -1.88
CA PRO A 202 3.28 14.91 -3.02
C PRO A 202 4.38 15.93 -2.68
N LEU A 203 4.39 16.56 -1.50
CA LEU A 203 5.29 17.65 -1.11
C LEU A 203 6.30 17.17 -0.05
N PRO A 204 7.45 16.57 -0.43
CA PRO A 204 8.36 15.91 0.51
C PRO A 204 8.85 16.80 1.66
N TRP A 205 9.00 18.11 1.41
CA TRP A 205 9.45 19.09 2.40
C TRP A 205 8.41 19.47 3.44
N ALA A 206 7.13 19.19 3.20
CA ALA A 206 6.02 19.61 4.08
C ALA A 206 5.67 18.56 5.17
N GLY A 207 6.39 17.45 5.23
CA GLY A 207 6.14 16.38 6.21
C GLY A 207 4.70 15.89 6.15
N ALA A 208 4.15 15.42 7.27
CA ALA A 208 2.78 14.91 7.34
C ALA A 208 1.70 16.01 7.26
N LEU A 209 2.08 17.29 7.39
CA LEU A 209 1.10 18.39 7.51
C LEU A 209 0.32 18.63 6.22
N LEU A 210 0.97 18.58 5.05
CA LEU A 210 0.37 18.90 3.76
C LEU A 210 0.39 17.72 2.78
N ASN A 211 0.74 16.55 3.26
CA ASN A 211 0.85 15.37 2.42
C ASN A 211 -0.33 14.40 2.64
N SER A 212 -0.59 13.61 1.62
CA SER A 212 -1.66 12.60 1.62
C SER A 212 -1.15 11.19 1.87
N GLN A 213 0.16 10.98 1.77
CA GLN A 213 0.76 9.66 1.78
C GLN A 213 2.14 9.69 2.44
N VAL A 214 2.49 8.65 3.18
CA VAL A 214 3.82 8.42 3.73
C VAL A 214 4.40 7.14 3.15
N TRP A 215 5.69 7.15 2.88
CA TRP A 215 6.48 6.07 2.32
C TRP A 215 7.59 5.69 3.28
N PHE A 216 7.73 4.42 3.54
CA PHE A 216 8.81 3.84 4.35
C PHE A 216 9.72 3.04 3.44
N VAL A 217 11.00 3.39 3.39
CA VAL A 217 12.04 2.58 2.75
C VAL A 217 12.71 1.79 3.85
N CYS A 218 12.68 0.48 3.74
CA CYS A 218 13.09 -0.42 4.80
C CYS A 218 14.03 -1.50 4.28
N ARG A 219 14.73 -2.16 5.21
CA ARG A 219 15.46 -3.41 4.98
C ARG A 219 14.99 -4.51 5.93
N PRO A 220 15.07 -5.79 5.52
CA PRO A 220 14.99 -6.89 6.48
C PRO A 220 16.02 -6.72 7.58
N ARG A 221 15.69 -7.16 8.79
CA ARG A 221 16.61 -7.16 9.94
C ARG A 221 17.47 -8.41 9.97
#